data_c483bb95818e209c77575e4fced95dfc
#
_entry.id   c483bb95818e209c77575e4fced95dfc
#
_cell.length_a   1.000
_cell.length_b   1.000
_cell.length_c   1.000
_cell.angle_alpha   90.00
_cell.angle_beta   90.00
_cell.angle_gamma   90.00
#
_symmetry.space_group_name_H-M   'P 1'
#
loop_
_entity.id
_entity.type
_entity.pdbx_description
1 polymer ?
#
loop_
_entity_poly.entity_id
_entity_poly.type
_entity_poly.pdbx_seq_one_letter_code
_entity_poly.pdbx_strand_id
1 'polypeptide(L)'
;SDVYKRQMHGSRLAARYLASCLKEAGIAPLEKDNYYQPFEAYNKERQQRGRWQVHPDSIAILKQGVHRILQMSNVLGTIPGERPDEYVIVGAHFDHLGVDETLANDRIYNGADDNASGVSAVLQIARAFLATGQKPLRTVIFAFWDGEEKGLLGSKYFVQSCPFISQVKGYLNFDMIGRNNKPEQPQHVVYFYTAAHPVFGDWLKQDIARYSLRLQPDYRAWDRPTGGSDNASFALCNIPIIWYHTDGHPDYHQPSDHTDRLNWEKMIEITKAAFLNAWNLANENKY
;
A
#
# COMPACT_ATOMS: atom_id res chain seq x y z
N SER A 1 16.91 -13.05 17.19
CA SER A 1 15.64 -12.91 17.94
C SER A 1 15.32 -11.46 18.32
N ASP A 2 16.31 -10.62 18.64
CA ASP A 2 16.07 -9.24 19.10
C ASP A 2 15.79 -8.27 17.94
N VAL A 3 16.36 -8.46 16.77
CA VAL A 3 16.03 -7.69 15.55
C VAL A 3 14.54 -7.81 15.22
N TYR A 4 13.98 -9.01 15.29
CA TYR A 4 12.55 -9.23 15.08
C TYR A 4 11.67 -8.50 16.11
N LYS A 5 12.05 -8.50 17.39
CA LYS A 5 11.29 -7.81 18.43
C LYS A 5 11.28 -6.28 18.22
N ARG A 6 12.40 -5.71 17.77
CA ARG A 6 12.53 -4.26 17.54
C ARG A 6 11.78 -3.82 16.27
N GLN A 7 11.84 -4.59 15.19
CA GLN A 7 11.05 -4.34 13.98
C GLN A 7 9.55 -4.33 14.31
N MET A 8 9.07 -5.33 15.06
CA MET A 8 7.67 -5.36 15.50
C MET A 8 7.29 -4.22 16.44
N HIS A 9 8.23 -3.67 17.23
CA HIS A 9 7.97 -2.48 18.04
C HIS A 9 7.76 -1.25 17.15
N GLY A 10 8.61 -1.05 16.14
CA GLY A 10 8.46 0.03 15.15
C GLY A 10 7.14 -0.04 14.40
N SER A 11 6.78 -1.22 13.86
CA SER A 11 5.51 -1.42 13.16
C SER A 11 4.30 -1.12 14.05
N ARG A 12 4.33 -1.50 15.35
CA ARG A 12 3.24 -1.17 16.28
C ARG A 12 3.10 0.33 16.52
N LEU A 13 4.22 1.06 16.62
CA LEU A 13 4.19 2.52 16.77
C LEU A 13 3.65 3.17 15.50
N ALA A 14 4.10 2.73 14.34
CA ALA A 14 3.60 3.21 13.05
C ALA A 14 2.10 2.92 12.89
N ALA A 15 1.63 1.72 13.23
CA ALA A 15 0.21 1.39 13.19
C ALA A 15 -0.64 2.29 14.11
N ARG A 16 -0.16 2.60 15.32
CA ARG A 16 -0.83 3.54 16.23
C ARG A 16 -0.89 4.94 15.67
N TYR A 17 0.20 5.41 15.09
CA TYR A 17 0.26 6.71 14.43
C TYR A 17 -0.75 6.79 13.27
N LEU A 18 -0.79 5.78 12.40
CA LEU A 18 -1.72 5.72 11.27
C LEU A 18 -3.18 5.71 11.72
N ALA A 19 -3.51 4.91 12.73
CA ALA A 19 -4.86 4.89 13.31
C ALA A 19 -5.24 6.25 13.90
N SER A 20 -4.30 6.96 14.56
CA SER A 20 -4.53 8.33 15.05
C SER A 20 -4.75 9.31 13.90
N CYS A 21 -3.95 9.24 12.83
CA CYS A 21 -4.11 10.09 11.66
C CYS A 21 -5.49 9.91 10.98
N LEU A 22 -5.95 8.66 10.83
CA LEU A 22 -7.27 8.37 10.29
C LEU A 22 -8.38 8.92 11.19
N LYS A 23 -8.27 8.70 12.49
CA LYS A 23 -9.24 9.20 13.48
C LYS A 23 -9.31 10.73 13.50
N GLU A 24 -8.17 11.41 13.54
CA GLU A 24 -8.07 12.87 13.50
C GLU A 24 -8.64 13.45 12.20
N ALA A 25 -8.46 12.75 11.07
CA ALA A 25 -9.04 13.13 9.80
C ALA A 25 -10.57 12.90 9.73
N GLY A 26 -11.18 12.17 10.68
CA GLY A 26 -12.60 11.82 10.64
C GLY A 26 -12.93 10.63 9.77
N ILE A 27 -11.94 9.83 9.37
CA ILE A 27 -12.13 8.57 8.64
C ILE A 27 -12.62 7.51 9.64
N ALA A 28 -13.70 6.81 9.34
CA ALA A 28 -14.20 5.75 10.21
C ALA A 28 -13.31 4.49 10.13
N PRO A 29 -13.22 3.67 11.18
CA PRO A 29 -12.60 2.36 11.08
C PRO A 29 -13.43 1.44 10.16
N LEU A 30 -12.75 0.51 9.47
CA LEU A 30 -13.45 -0.47 8.61
C LEU A 30 -14.27 -1.46 9.44
N GLU A 31 -13.69 -1.94 10.53
CA GLU A 31 -14.40 -2.78 11.50
C GLU A 31 -14.94 -1.92 12.64
N LYS A 32 -16.06 -2.34 13.20
CA LYS A 32 -16.74 -1.58 14.25
C LYS A 32 -15.78 -1.26 15.40
N ASP A 33 -15.54 0.03 15.60
CA ASP A 33 -14.74 0.61 16.69
C ASP A 33 -13.23 0.29 16.65
N ASN A 34 -12.71 -0.30 15.58
CA ASN A 34 -11.30 -0.68 15.50
C ASN A 34 -10.68 -0.45 14.12
N TYR A 35 -9.56 0.27 14.07
CA TYR A 35 -8.77 0.44 12.85
C TYR A 35 -7.85 -0.74 12.57
N TYR A 36 -7.61 -1.63 13.53
CA TYR A 36 -6.63 -2.69 13.44
C TYR A 36 -7.26 -3.99 12.95
N GLN A 37 -6.62 -4.62 11.98
CA GLN A 37 -6.90 -6.00 11.56
C GLN A 37 -5.72 -6.87 11.99
N PRO A 38 -5.75 -7.45 13.22
CA PRO A 38 -4.66 -8.27 13.72
C PRO A 38 -4.59 -9.62 13.01
N PHE A 39 -3.37 -10.11 12.78
CA PHE A 39 -3.14 -11.43 12.21
C PHE A 39 -1.82 -12.04 12.66
N GLU A 40 -1.68 -13.32 12.42
CA GLU A 40 -0.48 -14.09 12.73
C GLU A 40 0.15 -14.62 11.45
N ALA A 41 1.47 -14.46 11.33
CA ALA A 41 2.25 -15.10 10.29
C ALA A 41 3.14 -16.19 10.91
N TYR A 42 3.28 -17.32 10.23
CA TYR A 42 3.98 -18.50 10.69
C TYR A 42 5.18 -18.85 9.81
N ASN A 43 6.27 -19.35 10.42
CA ASN A 43 7.44 -19.85 9.71
C ASN A 43 8.08 -21.00 10.49
N LYS A 44 8.86 -21.87 9.81
CA LYS A 44 9.67 -22.91 10.46
C LYS A 44 10.79 -22.29 11.31
N GLU A 45 11.07 -22.86 12.48
CA GLU A 45 12.01 -22.31 13.45
C GLU A 45 13.44 -22.13 12.90
N ARG A 46 13.94 -23.08 12.12
CA ARG A 46 15.35 -23.14 11.68
C ARG A 46 15.64 -22.51 10.32
N GLN A 47 14.66 -21.94 9.66
CA GLN A 47 14.88 -21.29 8.36
C GLN A 47 15.02 -19.78 8.53
N GLN A 48 16.25 -19.26 8.56
CA GLN A 48 16.49 -17.80 8.57
C GLN A 48 15.91 -17.11 7.33
N ARG A 49 15.78 -17.83 6.20
CA ARG A 49 15.23 -17.35 4.91
C ARG A 49 13.92 -18.02 4.49
N GLY A 50 13.23 -18.69 5.43
CA GLY A 50 11.94 -19.31 5.13
C GLY A 50 10.85 -18.25 4.88
N ARG A 51 9.98 -18.53 3.93
CA ARG A 51 8.83 -17.66 3.65
C ARG A 51 7.82 -17.72 4.79
N TRP A 52 7.46 -16.59 5.34
CA TRP A 52 6.35 -16.47 6.27
C TRP A 52 5.03 -16.81 5.58
N GLN A 53 4.11 -17.40 6.29
CA GLN A 53 2.83 -17.89 5.77
C GLN A 53 1.68 -17.32 6.59
N VAL A 54 0.63 -16.89 5.88
CA VAL A 54 -0.65 -16.44 6.45
C VAL A 54 -1.82 -17.32 5.98
N HIS A 55 -1.59 -18.21 4.99
CA HIS A 55 -2.63 -19.09 4.47
C HIS A 55 -2.97 -20.19 5.48
N PRO A 56 -4.27 -20.44 5.80
CA PRO A 56 -4.69 -21.39 6.82
C PRO A 56 -4.10 -22.79 6.65
N ASP A 57 -4.08 -23.33 5.42
CA ASP A 57 -3.55 -24.68 5.16
C ASP A 57 -2.05 -24.75 5.44
N SER A 58 -1.30 -23.73 5.05
CA SER A 58 0.14 -23.63 5.31
C SER A 58 0.41 -23.54 6.82
N ILE A 59 -0.40 -22.76 7.53
CA ILE A 59 -0.33 -22.63 9.00
C ILE A 59 -0.63 -23.97 9.68
N ALA A 60 -1.64 -24.71 9.23
CA ALA A 60 -1.99 -26.02 9.77
C ALA A 60 -0.82 -27.02 9.66
N ILE A 61 -0.09 -26.99 8.55
CA ILE A 61 1.11 -27.82 8.35
C ILE A 61 2.25 -27.36 9.27
N LEU A 62 2.49 -26.05 9.38
CA LEU A 62 3.55 -25.49 10.21
C LEU A 62 3.35 -25.75 11.70
N LYS A 63 2.09 -25.75 12.18
CA LYS A 63 1.73 -26.03 13.57
C LYS A 63 2.01 -27.49 13.99
N GLN A 64 2.22 -28.41 13.06
CA GLN A 64 2.60 -29.80 13.38
C GLN A 64 4.06 -29.94 13.81
N GLY A 65 4.88 -28.91 13.62
CA GLY A 65 6.30 -28.89 13.97
C GLY A 65 6.68 -27.65 14.77
N VAL A 66 7.98 -27.53 15.06
CA VAL A 66 8.51 -26.33 15.72
C VAL A 66 8.45 -25.16 14.76
N HIS A 67 7.80 -24.08 15.16
CA HIS A 67 7.53 -22.91 14.33
C HIS A 67 7.72 -21.60 15.11
N ARG A 68 7.82 -20.51 14.37
CA ARG A 68 7.84 -19.14 14.89
C ARG A 68 6.56 -18.41 14.46
N ILE A 69 6.12 -17.48 15.28
CA ILE A 69 4.92 -16.66 15.05
C ILE A 69 5.31 -15.19 15.07
N LEU A 70 4.80 -14.42 14.13
CA LEU A 70 4.80 -12.97 14.15
C LEU A 70 3.37 -12.48 14.35
N GLN A 71 3.19 -11.61 15.34
CA GLN A 71 1.96 -10.85 15.57
C GLN A 71 2.01 -9.56 14.79
N MET A 72 1.12 -9.40 13.82
CA MET A 72 1.08 -8.31 12.88
C MET A 72 -0.30 -7.68 12.84
N SER A 73 -0.43 -6.50 12.21
CA SER A 73 -1.72 -5.83 12.12
C SER A 73 -1.77 -4.85 10.97
N ASN A 74 -2.68 -5.06 10.04
CA ASN A 74 -3.05 -4.02 9.09
C ASN A 74 -3.80 -2.87 9.80
N VAL A 75 -3.78 -1.68 9.19
CA VAL A 75 -4.59 -0.53 9.66
C VAL A 75 -5.56 -0.15 8.54
N LEU A 76 -6.86 -0.14 8.85
CA LEU A 76 -7.92 0.00 7.86
C LEU A 76 -8.90 1.10 8.27
N GLY A 77 -9.08 2.08 7.39
CA GLY A 77 -10.10 3.11 7.51
C GLY A 77 -11.07 3.09 6.35
N THR A 78 -12.25 3.71 6.48
CA THR A 78 -13.26 3.68 5.43
C THR A 78 -14.08 4.96 5.34
N ILE A 79 -14.52 5.27 4.13
CA ILE A 79 -15.59 6.23 3.84
C ILE A 79 -16.72 5.44 3.20
N PRO A 80 -17.89 5.30 3.87
CA PRO A 80 -19.03 4.57 3.32
C PRO A 80 -19.58 5.20 2.05
N GLY A 81 -19.81 4.37 1.03
CA GLY A 81 -20.44 4.76 -0.22
C GLY A 81 -21.97 4.67 -0.20
N GLU A 82 -22.58 5.09 -1.31
CA GLU A 82 -24.04 4.92 -1.53
C GLU A 82 -24.40 3.47 -1.84
N ARG A 83 -23.47 2.72 -2.46
CA ARG A 83 -23.60 1.31 -2.79
C ARG A 83 -22.87 0.46 -1.74
N PRO A 84 -23.59 -0.13 -0.80
CA PRO A 84 -22.97 -0.82 0.34
C PRO A 84 -22.21 -2.09 -0.05
N ASP A 85 -22.49 -2.66 -1.23
CA ASP A 85 -21.92 -3.92 -1.72
C ASP A 85 -20.85 -3.70 -2.80
N GLU A 86 -20.37 -2.47 -2.99
CA GLU A 86 -19.29 -2.16 -3.90
C GLU A 86 -18.17 -1.42 -3.17
N TYR A 87 -16.93 -1.89 -3.34
CA TYR A 87 -15.77 -1.35 -2.64
C TYR A 87 -14.65 -1.00 -3.62
N VAL A 88 -13.88 0.02 -3.27
CA VAL A 88 -12.56 0.30 -3.85
C VAL A 88 -11.55 0.46 -2.72
N ILE A 89 -10.31 0.06 -2.97
CA ILE A 89 -9.28 0.08 -1.94
C ILE A 89 -8.12 0.93 -2.43
N VAL A 90 -7.60 1.79 -1.56
CA VAL A 90 -6.40 2.61 -1.76
C VAL A 90 -5.42 2.22 -0.68
N GLY A 91 -4.24 1.71 -1.04
CA GLY A 91 -3.33 1.15 -0.05
C GLY A 91 -1.85 1.34 -0.30
N ALA A 92 -1.08 1.22 0.77
CA ALA A 92 0.37 1.18 0.81
C ALA A 92 0.83 0.34 2.00
N HIS A 93 1.99 -0.31 1.92
CA HIS A 93 2.56 -0.95 3.11
C HIS A 93 3.25 0.09 4.00
N PHE A 94 3.34 -0.22 5.29
CA PHE A 94 3.96 0.68 6.27
C PHE A 94 5.10 0.03 7.08
N ASP A 95 5.31 -1.27 6.90
CA ASP A 95 6.49 -1.92 7.46
C ASP A 95 7.73 -1.65 6.60
N HIS A 96 8.91 -1.84 7.22
CA HIS A 96 10.18 -1.79 6.53
C HIS A 96 11.19 -2.70 7.24
N LEU A 97 12.46 -2.66 6.85
CA LEU A 97 13.49 -3.62 7.29
C LEU A 97 13.89 -3.51 8.77
N GLY A 98 13.65 -2.35 9.40
CA GLY A 98 13.88 -2.15 10.84
C GLY A 98 15.29 -1.66 11.16
N VAL A 99 15.99 -2.31 12.08
CA VAL A 99 17.31 -1.91 12.57
C VAL A 99 18.31 -3.05 12.39
N ASP A 100 19.48 -2.75 11.83
CA ASP A 100 20.61 -3.66 11.72
C ASP A 100 21.74 -3.24 12.68
N GLU A 101 21.89 -3.97 13.78
CA GLU A 101 22.90 -3.71 14.82
C GLU A 101 24.33 -4.01 14.36
N THR A 102 24.51 -4.66 13.22
CA THR A 102 25.85 -4.98 12.68
C THR A 102 26.48 -3.81 11.94
N LEU A 103 25.67 -2.82 11.55
CA LEU A 103 26.16 -1.61 10.89
C LEU A 103 26.85 -0.65 11.88
N ALA A 104 27.92 -0.01 11.43
CA ALA A 104 28.75 0.85 12.29
C ALA A 104 28.15 2.26 12.51
N ASN A 105 27.45 2.80 11.50
CA ASN A 105 26.94 4.17 11.52
C ASN A 105 25.40 4.18 11.59
N ASP A 106 24.75 4.56 10.50
CA ASP A 106 23.31 4.51 10.40
C ASP A 106 22.85 3.07 10.36
N ARG A 107 22.03 2.69 11.34
CA ARG A 107 21.55 1.33 11.56
C ARG A 107 20.07 1.19 11.29
N ILE A 108 19.39 2.31 11.06
CA ILE A 108 17.94 2.35 10.92
C ILE A 108 17.61 2.41 9.43
N TYR A 109 16.90 1.42 8.96
CA TYR A 109 16.30 1.46 7.64
C TYR A 109 15.04 2.34 7.73
N ASN A 110 15.19 3.62 7.34
CA ASN A 110 14.17 4.63 7.56
C ASN A 110 12.96 4.45 6.64
N GLY A 111 13.17 3.96 5.41
CA GLY A 111 12.10 3.70 4.47
C GLY A 111 11.31 4.95 4.09
N ALA A 112 12.01 6.05 3.81
CA ALA A 112 11.35 7.30 3.48
C ALA A 112 10.61 7.21 2.14
N ASP A 113 11.24 6.61 1.12
CA ASP A 113 10.57 6.27 -0.12
C ASP A 113 9.86 4.93 -0.04
N ASP A 114 10.51 3.94 0.53
CA ASP A 114 10.00 2.58 0.70
C ASP A 114 9.56 2.32 2.17
N ASN A 115 8.30 2.59 2.60
CA ASN A 115 7.24 3.13 1.77
C ASN A 115 6.45 4.26 2.50
N ALA A 116 7.15 5.10 3.29
CA ALA A 116 6.48 6.23 3.93
C ALA A 116 5.93 7.24 2.89
N SER A 117 6.53 7.28 1.69
CA SER A 117 6.03 8.09 0.57
C SER A 117 4.62 7.66 0.16
N GLY A 118 4.40 6.36 -0.07
CA GLY A 118 3.09 5.80 -0.39
C GLY A 118 2.08 5.95 0.74
N VAL A 119 2.49 5.67 1.98
CA VAL A 119 1.67 5.87 3.18
C VAL A 119 1.16 7.32 3.27
N SER A 120 2.03 8.30 3.00
CA SER A 120 1.66 9.71 3.02
C SER A 120 0.60 10.03 1.96
N ALA A 121 0.72 9.48 0.75
CA ALA A 121 -0.25 9.67 -0.31
C ALA A 121 -1.63 9.11 0.08
N VAL A 122 -1.69 7.90 0.64
CA VAL A 122 -2.96 7.29 1.09
C VAL A 122 -3.65 8.15 2.13
N LEU A 123 -2.91 8.69 3.13
CA LEU A 123 -3.46 9.60 4.14
C LEU A 123 -4.00 10.90 3.54
N GLN A 124 -3.28 11.49 2.56
CA GLN A 124 -3.74 12.73 1.91
C GLN A 124 -4.96 12.49 1.01
N ILE A 125 -5.01 11.36 0.31
CA ILE A 125 -6.17 10.97 -0.49
C ILE A 125 -7.40 10.78 0.39
N ALA A 126 -7.25 10.13 1.56
CA ALA A 126 -8.34 9.98 2.52
C ALA A 126 -8.92 11.33 2.98
N ARG A 127 -8.02 12.28 3.32
CA ARG A 127 -8.42 13.66 3.67
C ARG A 127 -9.09 14.39 2.50
N ALA A 128 -8.58 14.21 1.28
CA ALA A 128 -9.13 14.84 0.08
C ALA A 128 -10.56 14.33 -0.21
N PHE A 129 -10.84 13.04 -0.05
CA PHE A 129 -12.20 12.51 -0.16
C PHE A 129 -13.17 13.20 0.80
N LEU A 130 -12.81 13.35 2.07
CA LEU A 130 -13.65 14.07 3.04
C LEU A 130 -13.81 15.55 2.69
N ALA A 131 -12.75 16.18 2.22
CA ALA A 131 -12.77 17.60 1.85
C ALA A 131 -13.71 17.92 0.67
N THR A 132 -14.05 16.93 -0.17
CA THR A 132 -15.06 17.12 -1.23
C THR A 132 -16.46 17.40 -0.67
N GLY A 133 -16.75 16.95 0.55
CA GLY A 133 -18.08 16.96 1.14
C GLY A 133 -19.08 16.04 0.41
N GLN A 134 -18.64 15.25 -0.56
CA GLN A 134 -19.49 14.37 -1.36
C GLN A 134 -19.34 12.93 -0.88
N LYS A 135 -20.44 12.22 -0.86
CA LYS A 135 -20.47 10.79 -0.59
C LYS A 135 -20.12 10.04 -1.88
N PRO A 136 -19.11 9.16 -1.90
CA PRO A 136 -18.77 8.38 -3.09
C PRO A 136 -19.87 7.34 -3.40
N LEU A 137 -19.95 6.86 -4.64
CA LEU A 137 -20.87 5.77 -4.98
C LEU A 137 -20.44 4.47 -4.33
N ARG A 138 -19.15 4.11 -4.39
CA ARG A 138 -18.58 2.92 -3.74
C ARG A 138 -17.94 3.26 -2.41
N THR A 139 -18.02 2.35 -1.47
CA THR A 139 -17.26 2.46 -0.23
C THR A 139 -15.76 2.47 -0.52
N VAL A 140 -15.05 3.48 -0.03
CA VAL A 140 -13.59 3.59 -0.18
C VAL A 140 -12.91 3.12 1.09
N ILE A 141 -12.01 2.15 0.95
CA ILE A 141 -11.17 1.64 2.04
C ILE A 141 -9.76 2.18 1.87
N PHE A 142 -9.21 2.78 2.93
CA PHE A 142 -7.83 3.21 3.03
C PHE A 142 -7.09 2.17 3.86
N ALA A 143 -6.12 1.51 3.25
CA ALA A 143 -5.46 0.35 3.82
C ALA A 143 -3.96 0.56 3.94
N PHE A 144 -3.43 0.23 5.13
CA PHE A 144 -2.00 0.23 5.41
C PHE A 144 -1.61 -1.20 5.77
N TRP A 145 -0.77 -1.79 4.91
CA TRP A 145 -0.42 -3.21 5.01
C TRP A 145 0.81 -3.41 5.87
N ASP A 146 0.79 -4.41 6.76
CA ASP A 146 1.94 -4.83 7.57
C ASP A 146 2.58 -6.08 6.96
N GLY A 147 3.91 -6.11 6.89
CA GLY A 147 4.67 -7.28 6.46
C GLY A 147 4.75 -7.48 4.95
N GLU A 148 4.71 -6.43 4.17
CA GLU A 148 5.02 -6.45 2.73
C GLU A 148 6.42 -7.03 2.50
N GLU A 149 7.42 -6.50 3.21
CA GLU A 149 8.83 -6.86 3.19
C GLU A 149 9.12 -8.33 3.58
N LYS A 150 8.14 -8.99 4.15
CA LYS A 150 8.20 -10.41 4.52
C LYS A 150 7.43 -11.30 3.57
N GLY A 151 6.95 -10.74 2.48
CA GLY A 151 6.26 -11.43 1.40
C GLY A 151 4.78 -11.11 1.29
N LEU A 152 4.40 -9.84 1.35
CA LEU A 152 3.03 -9.32 1.16
C LEU A 152 2.04 -9.87 2.19
N LEU A 153 2.47 -10.01 3.45
CA LEU A 153 1.71 -10.78 4.44
C LEU A 153 0.36 -10.13 4.76
N GLY A 154 0.35 -8.81 4.95
CA GLY A 154 -0.85 -8.07 5.31
C GLY A 154 -1.90 -8.06 4.22
N SER A 155 -1.52 -7.75 2.98
CA SER A 155 -2.45 -7.78 1.85
C SER A 155 -2.95 -9.19 1.53
N LYS A 156 -2.07 -10.21 1.61
CA LYS A 156 -2.47 -11.62 1.47
C LYS A 156 -3.47 -12.04 2.54
N TYR A 157 -3.22 -11.68 3.81
CA TYR A 157 -4.16 -11.97 4.88
C TYR A 157 -5.51 -11.29 4.63
N PHE A 158 -5.48 -10.01 4.23
CA PHE A 158 -6.70 -9.26 3.92
C PHE A 158 -7.53 -9.95 2.83
N VAL A 159 -6.95 -10.26 1.66
CA VAL A 159 -7.73 -10.87 0.56
C VAL A 159 -8.26 -12.27 0.90
N GLN A 160 -7.59 -13.00 1.80
CA GLN A 160 -8.02 -14.33 2.24
C GLN A 160 -9.13 -14.28 3.29
N SER A 161 -9.14 -13.25 4.15
CA SER A 161 -10.08 -13.11 5.27
C SER A 161 -11.26 -12.19 4.99
N CYS A 162 -11.17 -11.37 3.94
CA CYS A 162 -12.18 -10.37 3.59
C CYS A 162 -13.46 -11.04 3.04
N PRO A 163 -14.61 -10.94 3.74
CA PRO A 163 -15.84 -11.60 3.32
C PRO A 163 -16.47 -10.97 2.06
N PHE A 164 -16.09 -9.75 1.70
CA PHE A 164 -16.59 -9.01 0.55
C PHE A 164 -15.54 -8.82 -0.57
N ILE A 165 -14.50 -9.66 -0.61
CA ILE A 165 -13.40 -9.51 -1.58
C ILE A 165 -13.91 -9.54 -3.04
N SER A 166 -14.91 -10.34 -3.35
CA SER A 166 -15.55 -10.40 -4.67
C SER A 166 -16.33 -9.14 -5.06
N GLN A 167 -16.61 -8.26 -4.10
CA GLN A 167 -17.31 -6.99 -4.29
C GLN A 167 -16.34 -5.83 -4.49
N VAL A 168 -15.03 -6.06 -4.35
CA VAL A 168 -13.99 -5.05 -4.60
C VAL A 168 -13.86 -4.84 -6.10
N LYS A 169 -14.03 -3.59 -6.54
CA LYS A 169 -14.03 -3.21 -7.96
C LYS A 169 -12.66 -2.75 -8.46
N GLY A 170 -11.79 -2.31 -7.58
CA GLY A 170 -10.43 -1.89 -7.94
C GLY A 170 -9.54 -1.66 -6.73
N TYR A 171 -8.24 -1.80 -6.95
CA TYR A 171 -7.21 -1.54 -5.96
C TYR A 171 -6.17 -0.55 -6.51
N LEU A 172 -5.93 0.52 -5.78
CA LEU A 172 -4.90 1.51 -6.06
C LEU A 172 -3.73 1.33 -5.09
N ASN A 173 -2.58 0.95 -5.61
CA ASN A 173 -1.35 0.68 -4.85
C ASN A 173 -0.37 1.84 -4.93
N PHE A 174 0.32 2.10 -3.82
CA PHE A 174 1.48 2.97 -3.77
C PHE A 174 2.66 2.20 -3.19
N ASP A 175 3.77 2.29 -3.89
CA ASP A 175 5.02 1.73 -3.41
C ASP A 175 6.18 2.48 -4.08
N MET A 176 6.95 3.25 -3.27
CA MET A 176 8.06 4.08 -3.70
C MET A 176 7.68 5.15 -4.74
N ILE A 177 7.11 6.26 -4.28
CA ILE A 177 6.64 7.35 -5.16
C ILE A 177 7.44 8.66 -5.00
N GLY A 178 8.46 8.70 -4.13
CA GLY A 178 9.15 9.92 -3.76
C GLY A 178 10.53 10.12 -4.39
N ARG A 179 11.12 9.12 -5.04
CA ARG A 179 12.49 9.24 -5.56
C ARG A 179 12.54 9.38 -7.08
N ASN A 180 13.65 9.94 -7.55
CA ASN A 180 13.94 10.03 -8.98
C ASN A 180 14.90 8.89 -9.35
N ASN A 181 14.41 7.91 -10.09
CA ASN A 181 15.26 6.87 -10.69
C ASN A 181 16.33 7.52 -11.62
N LYS A 182 15.88 8.50 -12.40
CA LYS A 182 16.75 9.28 -13.30
C LYS A 182 16.74 10.73 -12.85
N PRO A 183 17.87 11.28 -12.36
CA PRO A 183 17.94 12.66 -11.90
C PRO A 183 17.50 13.70 -12.94
N GLU A 184 17.74 13.40 -14.24
CA GLU A 184 17.36 14.25 -15.36
C GLU A 184 15.86 14.22 -15.71
N GLN A 185 15.11 13.31 -15.10
CA GLN A 185 13.66 13.15 -15.30
C GLN A 185 12.90 13.27 -13.95
N PRO A 186 12.92 14.44 -13.30
CA PRO A 186 12.35 14.59 -11.96
C PRO A 186 10.82 14.44 -11.91
N GLN A 187 10.15 14.45 -13.05
CA GLN A 187 8.69 14.28 -13.18
C GLN A 187 8.28 12.87 -13.61
N HIS A 188 9.26 11.99 -13.86
CA HIS A 188 9.01 10.61 -14.27
C HIS A 188 8.26 9.83 -13.17
N VAL A 189 7.21 9.15 -13.57
CA VAL A 189 6.43 8.23 -12.75
C VAL A 189 6.08 6.98 -13.56
N VAL A 190 6.20 5.83 -12.94
CA VAL A 190 5.74 4.57 -13.53
C VAL A 190 4.28 4.35 -13.13
N TYR A 191 3.45 4.10 -14.12
CA TYR A 191 2.03 3.88 -13.95
C TYR A 191 1.65 2.51 -14.48
N PHE A 192 1.60 1.53 -13.58
CA PHE A 192 1.12 0.19 -13.90
C PHE A 192 -0.40 0.14 -13.78
N TYR A 193 -1.04 -0.58 -14.68
CA TYR A 193 -2.47 -0.86 -14.58
C TYR A 193 -2.83 -2.17 -15.28
N THR A 194 -3.94 -2.79 -14.86
CA THR A 194 -4.46 -4.00 -15.46
C THR A 194 -4.85 -3.74 -16.92
N ALA A 195 -4.21 -4.43 -17.86
CA ALA A 195 -4.34 -4.20 -19.30
C ALA A 195 -5.78 -4.37 -19.82
N ALA A 196 -6.58 -5.25 -19.18
CA ALA A 196 -8.00 -5.42 -19.50
C ALA A 196 -8.87 -4.16 -19.21
N HIS A 197 -8.31 -3.15 -18.51
CA HIS A 197 -8.96 -1.90 -18.18
C HIS A 197 -8.19 -0.70 -18.74
N PRO A 198 -8.12 -0.51 -20.08
CA PRO A 198 -7.32 0.55 -20.70
C PRO A 198 -7.74 1.96 -20.31
N VAL A 199 -9.00 2.12 -19.88
CA VAL A 199 -9.54 3.39 -19.37
C VAL A 199 -8.73 3.96 -18.19
N PHE A 200 -8.03 3.13 -17.40
CA PHE A 200 -7.18 3.60 -16.32
C PHE A 200 -6.03 4.47 -16.86
N GLY A 201 -5.41 4.05 -17.96
CA GLY A 201 -4.41 4.86 -18.64
C GLY A 201 -4.99 6.17 -19.24
N ASP A 202 -6.20 6.08 -19.75
CA ASP A 202 -6.87 7.25 -20.35
C ASP A 202 -7.28 8.27 -19.29
N TRP A 203 -7.72 7.84 -18.10
CA TRP A 203 -7.98 8.73 -16.96
C TRP A 203 -6.74 9.55 -16.62
N LEU A 204 -5.60 8.92 -16.41
CA LEU A 204 -4.39 9.64 -16.05
C LEU A 204 -3.96 10.63 -17.14
N LYS A 205 -4.04 10.27 -18.44
CA LYS A 205 -3.75 11.17 -19.55
C LYS A 205 -4.65 12.42 -19.56
N GLN A 206 -5.96 12.19 -19.37
CA GLN A 206 -6.96 13.26 -19.32
C GLN A 206 -6.75 14.16 -18.10
N ASP A 207 -6.46 13.58 -16.94
CA ASP A 207 -6.24 14.31 -15.69
C ASP A 207 -4.99 15.19 -15.77
N ILE A 208 -3.89 14.67 -16.34
CA ILE A 208 -2.68 15.45 -16.58
C ILE A 208 -2.98 16.65 -17.46
N ALA A 209 -3.69 16.46 -18.57
CA ALA A 209 -4.03 17.54 -19.49
C ALA A 209 -5.00 18.55 -18.85
N ARG A 210 -6.04 18.07 -18.17
CA ARG A 210 -7.10 18.89 -17.59
C ARG A 210 -6.62 19.75 -16.42
N TYR A 211 -5.78 19.18 -15.57
CA TYR A 211 -5.33 19.82 -14.33
C TYR A 211 -3.89 20.33 -14.41
N SER A 212 -3.26 20.24 -15.60
CA SER A 212 -1.86 20.65 -15.82
C SER A 212 -0.89 20.03 -14.84
N LEU A 213 -1.07 18.73 -14.55
CA LEU A 213 -0.20 18.01 -13.61
C LEU A 213 1.20 17.85 -14.22
N ARG A 214 2.23 18.10 -13.40
CA ARG A 214 3.63 18.06 -13.83
C ARG A 214 4.19 16.64 -13.67
N LEU A 215 3.63 15.69 -14.42
CA LEU A 215 4.04 14.30 -14.44
C LEU A 215 4.41 13.85 -15.85
N GLN A 216 5.36 12.94 -15.95
CA GLN A 216 5.76 12.24 -17.17
C GLN A 216 5.57 10.72 -16.94
N PRO A 217 4.36 10.20 -17.16
CA PRO A 217 4.07 8.80 -16.91
C PRO A 217 4.70 7.87 -17.96
N ASP A 218 5.33 6.82 -17.48
CA ASP A 218 5.61 5.61 -18.22
C ASP A 218 4.44 4.64 -18.00
N TYR A 219 3.55 4.55 -19.00
CA TYR A 219 2.35 3.73 -18.95
C TYR A 219 2.69 2.27 -19.20
N ARG A 220 2.50 1.43 -18.19
CA ARG A 220 2.78 -0.01 -18.26
C ARG A 220 1.49 -0.81 -18.04
N ALA A 221 0.77 -1.05 -19.13
CA ALA A 221 -0.35 -2.00 -19.13
C ALA A 221 0.17 -3.41 -18.83
N TRP A 222 -0.44 -4.11 -17.88
CA TRP A 222 0.06 -5.39 -17.39
C TRP A 222 -1.09 -6.41 -17.34
N ASP A 223 -0.99 -7.47 -18.14
CA ASP A 223 -2.05 -8.48 -18.25
C ASP A 223 -2.30 -9.24 -16.95
N ARG A 224 -1.24 -9.54 -16.21
CA ARG A 224 -1.30 -10.27 -14.94
C ARG A 224 -0.39 -9.62 -13.92
N PRO A 225 -0.83 -8.53 -13.25
CA PRO A 225 0.00 -7.74 -12.32
C PRO A 225 0.18 -8.45 -10.96
N THR A 226 0.68 -9.69 -10.98
CA THR A 226 0.81 -10.59 -9.83
C THR A 226 2.20 -10.58 -9.19
N GLY A 227 2.93 -9.49 -9.36
CA GLY A 227 4.28 -9.28 -8.79
C GLY A 227 4.48 -7.84 -8.36
N GLY A 228 5.68 -7.56 -7.90
CA GLY A 228 6.14 -6.23 -7.50
C GLY A 228 5.81 -5.88 -6.05
N SER A 229 4.57 -5.57 -5.73
CA SER A 229 4.14 -5.10 -4.42
C SER A 229 2.76 -5.69 -4.05
N ASP A 230 2.05 -5.09 -3.10
CA ASP A 230 0.74 -5.54 -2.59
C ASP A 230 -0.36 -5.66 -3.65
N ASN A 231 -0.20 -4.98 -4.82
CA ASN A 231 -1.06 -5.18 -5.99
C ASN A 231 -1.20 -6.66 -6.37
N ALA A 232 -0.16 -7.46 -6.15
CA ALA A 232 -0.16 -8.87 -6.50
C ALA A 232 -1.25 -9.67 -5.76
N SER A 233 -1.50 -9.36 -4.50
CA SER A 233 -2.54 -10.02 -3.69
C SER A 233 -3.93 -9.81 -4.28
N PHE A 234 -4.22 -8.62 -4.76
CA PHE A 234 -5.52 -8.25 -5.37
C PHE A 234 -5.66 -8.79 -6.79
N ALA A 235 -4.60 -8.68 -7.60
CA ALA A 235 -4.59 -9.21 -8.96
C ALA A 235 -4.81 -10.73 -9.00
N LEU A 236 -4.31 -11.47 -8.01
CA LEU A 236 -4.59 -12.91 -7.85
C LEU A 236 -6.07 -13.22 -7.57
N CYS A 237 -6.82 -12.24 -7.06
CA CYS A 237 -8.27 -12.30 -6.88
C CYS A 237 -9.04 -11.75 -8.10
N ASN A 238 -8.38 -11.49 -9.23
CA ASN A 238 -8.93 -10.86 -10.44
C ASN A 238 -9.49 -9.45 -10.19
N ILE A 239 -9.00 -8.74 -9.19
CA ILE A 239 -9.35 -7.35 -8.94
C ILE A 239 -8.42 -6.48 -9.80
N PRO A 240 -8.97 -5.55 -10.62
CA PRO A 240 -8.16 -4.66 -11.42
C PRO A 240 -7.34 -3.71 -10.54
N ILE A 241 -6.09 -3.46 -10.94
CA ILE A 241 -5.17 -2.63 -10.17
C ILE A 241 -4.71 -1.41 -10.94
N ILE A 242 -4.37 -0.38 -10.19
CA ILE A 242 -3.51 0.73 -10.57
C ILE A 242 -2.36 0.76 -9.56
N TRP A 243 -1.13 0.96 -10.01
CA TRP A 243 0.02 1.06 -9.12
C TRP A 243 0.93 2.21 -9.56
N TYR A 244 1.10 3.18 -8.67
CA TYR A 244 2.06 4.27 -8.81
C TYR A 244 3.41 3.87 -8.20
N HIS A 245 4.47 4.06 -8.96
CA HIS A 245 5.84 3.73 -8.61
C HIS A 245 6.82 4.70 -9.29
N THR A 246 8.08 4.76 -8.86
CA THR A 246 9.08 5.64 -9.50
C THR A 246 10.35 4.90 -9.91
N ASP A 247 10.29 3.59 -10.03
CA ASP A 247 11.41 2.67 -10.22
C ASP A 247 12.44 2.68 -9.06
N GLY A 248 13.43 1.81 -9.11
CA GLY A 248 14.45 1.69 -8.06
C GLY A 248 15.43 2.87 -8.03
N HIS A 249 16.06 3.06 -6.90
CA HIS A 249 17.12 4.05 -6.67
C HIS A 249 18.23 3.47 -5.79
N PRO A 250 19.44 4.07 -5.72
CA PRO A 250 20.58 3.51 -4.99
C PRO A 250 20.37 3.32 -3.48
N ASP A 251 19.42 4.07 -2.89
CA ASP A 251 19.11 3.99 -1.45
C ASP A 251 18.01 2.96 -1.13
N TYR A 252 17.46 2.27 -2.13
CA TYR A 252 16.46 1.21 -1.94
C TYR A 252 17.01 0.12 -1.02
N HIS A 253 16.25 -0.20 0.04
CA HIS A 253 16.67 -1.14 1.08
C HIS A 253 18.01 -0.78 1.74
N GLN A 254 18.31 0.52 1.88
CA GLN A 254 19.47 1.03 2.58
C GLN A 254 19.04 1.96 3.73
N PRO A 255 19.86 2.06 4.81
CA PRO A 255 19.60 3.04 5.86
C PRO A 255 19.52 4.48 5.33
N SER A 256 20.21 4.76 4.21
CA SER A 256 20.25 6.08 3.58
C SER A 256 18.97 6.50 2.86
N ASP A 257 17.90 5.71 2.87
CA ASP A 257 16.59 6.14 2.38
C ASP A 257 15.94 7.13 3.35
N HIS A 258 16.36 8.38 3.27
CA HIS A 258 15.97 9.49 4.14
C HIS A 258 15.03 10.50 3.44
N THR A 259 14.29 11.24 4.25
CA THR A 259 13.30 12.23 3.80
C THR A 259 13.89 13.43 3.05
N ASP A 260 15.14 13.79 3.30
CA ASP A 260 15.87 14.87 2.61
C ASP A 260 16.19 14.53 1.13
N ARG A 261 16.04 13.27 0.76
CA ARG A 261 16.25 12.79 -0.62
C ARG A 261 14.98 12.66 -1.44
N LEU A 262 13.82 12.94 -0.83
CA LEU A 262 12.52 12.83 -1.51
C LEU A 262 12.27 14.03 -2.43
N ASN A 263 11.69 13.76 -3.59
CA ASN A 263 11.14 14.78 -4.49
C ASN A 263 9.69 15.10 -4.08
N TRP A 264 9.55 16.01 -3.14
CA TRP A 264 8.26 16.42 -2.58
C TRP A 264 7.29 16.97 -3.62
N GLU A 265 7.78 17.71 -4.62
CA GLU A 265 6.94 18.26 -5.69
C GLU A 265 6.30 17.13 -6.50
N LYS A 266 7.08 16.11 -6.88
CA LYS A 266 6.59 14.95 -7.60
C LYS A 266 5.59 14.14 -6.77
N MET A 267 5.86 13.91 -5.48
CA MET A 267 4.94 13.22 -4.58
C MET A 267 3.58 13.92 -4.51
N ILE A 268 3.57 15.26 -4.46
CA ILE A 268 2.33 16.06 -4.47
C ILE A 268 1.58 15.84 -5.79
N GLU A 269 2.25 15.91 -6.93
CA GLU A 269 1.63 15.72 -8.24
C GLU A 269 1.09 14.28 -8.43
N ILE A 270 1.86 13.27 -7.99
CA ILE A 270 1.39 11.87 -7.98
C ILE A 270 0.16 11.72 -7.08
N THR A 271 0.18 12.31 -5.89
CA THR A 271 -0.95 12.22 -4.94
C THR A 271 -2.23 12.87 -5.52
N LYS A 272 -2.10 14.01 -6.24
CA LYS A 272 -3.23 14.63 -6.94
C LYS A 272 -3.79 13.72 -8.03
N ALA A 273 -2.92 13.20 -8.91
CA ALA A 273 -3.31 12.29 -9.98
C ALA A 273 -3.99 11.02 -9.42
N ALA A 274 -3.42 10.47 -8.37
CA ALA A 274 -3.92 9.27 -7.72
C ALA A 274 -5.26 9.51 -7.00
N PHE A 275 -5.47 10.69 -6.41
CA PHE A 275 -6.79 11.06 -5.89
C PHE A 275 -7.86 11.06 -7.00
N LEU A 276 -7.56 11.61 -8.17
CA LEU A 276 -8.48 11.62 -9.30
C LEU A 276 -8.77 10.20 -9.79
N ASN A 277 -7.77 9.34 -9.89
CA ASN A 277 -7.97 7.92 -10.22
C ASN A 277 -8.80 7.18 -9.15
N ALA A 278 -8.53 7.40 -7.86
CA ALA A 278 -9.31 6.83 -6.78
C ALA A 278 -10.77 7.34 -6.80
N TRP A 279 -10.95 8.63 -7.14
CA TRP A 279 -12.27 9.22 -7.33
C TRP A 279 -13.03 8.56 -8.48
N ASN A 280 -12.38 8.35 -9.62
CA ASN A 280 -12.97 7.66 -10.76
C ASN A 280 -13.32 6.19 -10.41
N LEU A 281 -12.40 5.45 -9.76
CA LEU A 281 -12.70 4.10 -9.26
C LEU A 281 -13.92 4.09 -8.34
N ALA A 282 -14.07 5.11 -7.50
CA ALA A 282 -15.17 5.18 -6.54
C ALA A 282 -16.51 5.60 -7.17
N ASN A 283 -16.50 6.36 -8.28
CA ASN A 283 -17.71 7.03 -8.78
C ASN A 283 -18.11 6.66 -10.21
N GLU A 284 -17.20 6.16 -11.06
CA GLU A 284 -17.56 5.74 -12.41
C GLU A 284 -18.39 4.45 -12.40
N ASN A 285 -19.46 4.43 -13.18
CA ASN A 285 -20.39 3.27 -13.20
C ASN A 285 -19.76 2.02 -13.83
N LYS A 286 -18.87 2.21 -14.81
CA LYS A 286 -18.21 1.12 -15.55
C LYS A 286 -16.77 1.53 -15.92
N TYR A 287 -15.86 0.62 -15.82
CA TYR A 287 -14.47 0.75 -16.28
C TYR A 287 -13.83 -0.60 -16.60
#